data_237e6447bcac52edd1b7009558640456
#
_entry.id   237e6447bcac52edd1b7009558640456
#
_cell.length_a   1.000
_cell.length_b   1.000
_cell.length_c   1.000
_cell.angle_alpha   90.00
_cell.angle_beta   90.00
_cell.angle_gamma   90.00
#
_symmetry.space_group_name_H-M   'P 1'
#
loop_
_entity.id
_entity.type
_entity.pdbx_description
1 polymer ?
#
loop_
_entity_poly.entity_id
_entity_poly.type
_entity_poly.pdbx_seq_one_letter_code
_entity_poly.pdbx_strand_id
1 'polypeptide(L)'
;MVRTAMPQGNSENEHVSAGHLVTFEPPGIPVESLAGETVLESARRIGIRLAAACGGRGTCRSCYVKVIEGEFVGGEDAPLQRACQIRPLSAITLGLSARSLSTPERTDVASTDVSVDLAPQVRSVDVSMEPPSLTDRTADVERLAAALDDSGVKLGPIDLGVLADLPVMLRRCGWKGTALVTRTNRLVGFSPPGAAPLGLAIDFGTTNVAGYLIDLASGRRLAGRGIENLQAGYGADVVTRLTYAVRSETGKANLVRAAHQTLAMLTQSLCESAKADPRNIADVVICGNTAMHHLLLGLPVNALAAAPFVAATSRALDLQAAELDLGVAAGCGLHLLPGIGGYVGGDHIAALLATRHYHSGGVSLILDIGTNTEISLLRENDEILSTSTPSGPALEGGHISCGMRAGEGSVERVREDGHGGYSLTTIGAVAPVGLCGSGVIDTVAALIRSGAIDRRGRITADGPATVEMAGGRAVMLAEPDLVFTQTDVRSVQLAKAAIRAGIDLLLDSGGIAESEIDRVIVAGAFGAYIDLESTVTIGMLPNLALERFVQVGNAAGLGARLALLSAAERAEATNIASRARVLELSGLPEFQKTFFTRIGF
;
A
#
# COMPACT_ATOMS: atom_id res chain seq x y z
N MET A 1 -11.24 -29.84 26.58
CA MET A 1 -9.90 -29.99 27.22
C MET A 1 -8.86 -29.80 26.15
N VAL A 2 -8.16 -28.71 26.21
CA VAL A 2 -7.03 -28.44 25.29
C VAL A 2 -5.81 -29.23 25.79
N ARG A 3 -5.32 -30.20 25.03
CA ARG A 3 -4.08 -30.91 25.34
C ARG A 3 -3.04 -30.59 24.28
N THR A 4 -1.94 -30.01 24.70
CA THR A 4 -0.69 -29.96 23.93
C THR A 4 -0.04 -31.35 23.99
N ALA A 5 0.09 -32.04 22.86
CA ALA A 5 0.77 -33.34 22.81
C ALA A 5 2.29 -33.09 22.80
N MET A 6 3.00 -33.69 23.77
CA MET A 6 4.46 -33.79 23.76
C MET A 6 4.92 -34.88 22.78
N PRO A 7 6.06 -34.74 22.08
CA PRO A 7 6.45 -35.64 21.01
C PRO A 7 6.86 -37.02 21.56
N GLN A 8 6.13 -38.06 21.17
CA GLN A 8 6.55 -39.47 21.21
C GLN A 8 6.64 -40.00 19.77
N GLY A 9 7.80 -40.56 19.45
CA GLY A 9 8.22 -40.83 18.09
C GLY A 9 7.30 -41.73 17.21
N ASN A 10 7.35 -41.50 15.92
CA ASN A 10 6.86 -42.27 14.76
C ASN A 10 5.37 -42.28 14.42
N SER A 11 4.42 -41.97 15.28
CA SER A 11 2.99 -41.87 14.91
C SER A 11 2.56 -40.45 14.48
N GLU A 12 3.34 -39.42 14.79
CA GLU A 12 3.02 -38.01 14.51
C GLU A 12 3.10 -37.65 13.02
N ASN A 13 3.97 -38.30 12.25
CA ASN A 13 4.13 -38.01 10.82
C ASN A 13 2.94 -38.50 9.96
N GLU A 14 2.18 -39.49 10.39
CA GLU A 14 1.01 -39.99 9.64
C GLU A 14 -0.21 -39.07 9.80
N HIS A 15 -0.42 -38.48 10.98
CA HIS A 15 -1.55 -37.58 11.24
C HIS A 15 -1.37 -36.19 10.60
N VAL A 16 -0.14 -35.70 10.42
CA VAL A 16 0.16 -34.45 9.73
C VAL A 16 -0.03 -34.57 8.21
N SER A 17 -0.10 -35.80 7.67
CA SER A 17 -0.30 -36.06 6.24
C SER A 17 -1.76 -36.06 5.79
N ALA A 18 -2.74 -36.03 6.71
CA ALA A 18 -4.17 -35.97 6.41
C ALA A 18 -4.70 -34.53 6.53
N GLY A 19 -5.68 -34.18 5.69
CA GLY A 19 -6.45 -32.94 5.84
C GLY A 19 -7.44 -33.05 7.00
N HIS A 20 -7.62 -31.96 7.76
CA HIS A 20 -8.53 -31.88 8.90
C HIS A 20 -9.48 -30.69 8.75
N LEU A 21 -10.70 -30.81 9.30
CA LEU A 21 -11.67 -29.73 9.26
C LEU A 21 -11.23 -28.60 10.23
N VAL A 22 -11.04 -27.42 9.71
CA VAL A 22 -10.73 -26.20 10.47
C VAL A 22 -11.93 -25.27 10.40
N THR A 23 -12.51 -24.92 11.56
CA THR A 23 -13.64 -23.99 11.64
C THR A 23 -13.17 -22.68 12.29
N PHE A 24 -13.47 -21.55 11.66
CA PHE A 24 -13.13 -20.22 12.16
C PHE A 24 -14.36 -19.49 12.72
N GLU A 25 -14.28 -19.05 13.97
CA GLU A 25 -15.37 -18.36 14.67
C GLU A 25 -14.99 -16.96 15.18
N PRO A 26 -15.79 -15.92 14.91
CA PRO A 26 -16.77 -15.87 13.84
C PRO A 26 -16.09 -15.89 12.49
N PRO A 27 -16.66 -16.24 11.36
CA PRO A 27 -18.08 -16.34 11.03
C PRO A 27 -18.62 -17.78 10.96
N GLY A 28 -17.97 -18.77 11.54
CA GLY A 28 -18.41 -20.17 11.51
C GLY A 28 -18.15 -20.88 10.17
N ILE A 29 -17.13 -20.47 9.44
CA ILE A 29 -16.78 -21.04 8.11
C ILE A 29 -15.83 -22.21 8.30
N PRO A 30 -16.25 -23.44 7.89
CA PRO A 30 -15.36 -24.60 7.89
C PRO A 30 -14.54 -24.69 6.60
N VAL A 31 -13.33 -25.20 6.72
CA VAL A 31 -12.44 -25.52 5.59
C VAL A 31 -11.66 -26.78 5.91
N GLU A 32 -11.52 -27.66 4.93
CA GLU A 32 -10.62 -28.81 5.04
C GLU A 32 -9.17 -28.35 4.78
N SER A 33 -8.27 -28.52 5.76
CA SER A 33 -6.85 -28.22 5.60
C SER A 33 -6.21 -29.17 4.60
N LEU A 34 -5.18 -28.71 3.88
CA LEU A 34 -4.34 -29.60 3.10
C LEU A 34 -3.31 -30.27 4.01
N ALA A 35 -2.75 -31.41 3.58
CA ALA A 35 -1.72 -32.12 4.33
C ALA A 35 -0.53 -31.22 4.66
N GLY A 36 -0.22 -31.06 5.96
CA GLY A 36 0.87 -30.23 6.44
C GLY A 36 0.62 -28.71 6.40
N GLU A 37 -0.58 -28.29 5.99
CA GLU A 37 -0.97 -26.87 5.93
C GLU A 37 -1.08 -26.27 7.34
N THR A 38 -0.60 -25.04 7.50
CA THR A 38 -0.81 -24.29 8.75
C THR A 38 -2.23 -23.70 8.78
N VAL A 39 -2.73 -23.42 9.98
CA VAL A 39 -4.02 -22.74 10.17
C VAL A 39 -4.07 -21.40 9.43
N LEU A 40 -2.95 -20.65 9.33
CA LEU A 40 -2.87 -19.42 8.59
C LEU A 40 -3.08 -19.63 7.07
N GLU A 41 -2.51 -20.68 6.51
CA GLU A 41 -2.66 -21.03 5.10
C GLU A 41 -4.09 -21.46 4.78
N SER A 42 -4.71 -22.27 5.66
CA SER A 42 -6.12 -22.65 5.55
C SER A 42 -7.06 -21.43 5.57
N ALA A 43 -6.82 -20.47 6.49
CA ALA A 43 -7.57 -19.22 6.57
C ALA A 43 -7.49 -18.41 5.27
N ARG A 44 -6.27 -18.25 4.73
CA ARG A 44 -6.03 -17.52 3.46
C ARG A 44 -6.76 -18.14 2.28
N ARG A 45 -6.78 -19.45 2.19
CA ARG A 45 -7.41 -20.17 1.08
C ARG A 45 -8.92 -19.93 0.97
N ILE A 46 -9.57 -19.64 2.10
CA ILE A 46 -11.02 -19.33 2.13
C ILE A 46 -11.29 -17.82 2.31
N GLY A 47 -10.27 -16.98 2.18
CA GLY A 47 -10.43 -15.52 2.24
C GLY A 47 -10.54 -14.94 3.65
N ILE A 48 -10.33 -15.72 4.71
CA ILE A 48 -10.22 -15.20 6.08
C ILE A 48 -8.85 -14.52 6.22
N ARG A 49 -8.87 -13.20 6.45
CA ARG A 49 -7.68 -12.36 6.50
C ARG A 49 -7.14 -12.28 7.93
N LEU A 50 -6.26 -13.20 8.29
CA LEU A 50 -5.51 -13.10 9.52
C LEU A 50 -4.29 -12.20 9.34
N ALA A 51 -4.10 -11.24 10.25
CA ALA A 51 -2.95 -10.36 10.27
C ALA A 51 -1.66 -11.20 10.40
N ALA A 52 -0.79 -11.15 9.40
CA ALA A 52 0.43 -11.95 9.36
C ALA A 52 1.59 -11.17 8.74
N ALA A 53 1.98 -10.06 9.37
CA ALA A 53 3.00 -9.14 8.88
C ALA A 53 4.35 -9.81 8.53
N CYS A 54 4.70 -10.94 9.15
CA CYS A 54 5.91 -11.69 8.81
C CYS A 54 5.74 -12.71 7.68
N GLY A 55 4.59 -12.73 6.99
CA GLY A 55 4.31 -13.71 5.94
C GLY A 55 4.19 -15.17 6.42
N GLY A 56 3.95 -15.39 7.70
CA GLY A 56 3.86 -16.75 8.28
C GLY A 56 5.15 -17.26 8.94
N ARG A 57 6.22 -16.45 9.05
CA ARG A 57 7.50 -16.84 9.66
C ARG A 57 7.47 -16.93 11.19
N GLY A 58 6.36 -16.59 11.84
CA GLY A 58 6.20 -16.65 13.28
C GLY A 58 6.85 -15.51 14.08
N THR A 59 7.36 -14.45 13.44
CA THR A 59 8.13 -13.39 14.09
C THR A 59 7.31 -12.17 14.49
N CYS A 60 6.19 -11.86 13.80
CA CYS A 60 5.42 -10.61 14.03
C CYS A 60 4.40 -10.69 15.17
N ARG A 61 4.05 -11.90 15.63
CA ARG A 61 3.05 -12.13 16.69
C ARG A 61 1.67 -11.48 16.42
N SER A 62 1.24 -11.41 15.15
CA SER A 62 -0.03 -10.76 14.77
C SER A 62 -1.15 -11.75 14.47
N CYS A 63 -0.85 -12.98 14.04
CA CYS A 63 -1.84 -13.97 13.59
C CYS A 63 -2.35 -14.85 14.75
N TYR A 64 -2.69 -14.26 15.87
CA TYR A 64 -3.19 -15.02 17.02
C TYR A 64 -4.60 -15.54 16.81
N VAL A 65 -4.82 -16.80 17.17
CA VAL A 65 -6.12 -17.46 17.24
C VAL A 65 -6.27 -18.14 18.59
N LYS A 66 -7.49 -18.19 19.11
CA LYS A 66 -7.82 -18.95 20.33
C LYS A 66 -8.31 -20.34 19.93
N VAL A 67 -7.64 -21.38 20.36
CA VAL A 67 -8.13 -22.74 20.16
C VAL A 67 -9.31 -22.97 21.11
N ILE A 68 -10.52 -23.17 20.55
CA ILE A 68 -11.75 -23.45 21.29
C ILE A 68 -11.87 -24.95 21.53
N GLU A 69 -11.61 -25.75 20.48
CA GLU A 69 -11.71 -27.21 20.51
C GLU A 69 -10.78 -27.82 19.46
N GLY A 70 -10.28 -29.03 19.71
CA GLY A 70 -9.44 -29.78 18.78
C GLY A 70 -7.97 -29.87 19.20
N GLU A 71 -7.20 -30.67 18.45
CA GLU A 71 -5.78 -30.93 18.70
C GLU A 71 -4.93 -30.38 17.55
N PHE A 72 -3.72 -29.94 17.89
CA PHE A 72 -2.77 -29.36 16.93
C PHE A 72 -1.33 -29.68 17.34
N VAL A 73 -0.41 -29.56 16.37
CA VAL A 73 1.03 -29.65 16.56
C VAL A 73 1.70 -28.31 16.29
N GLY A 74 2.78 -28.03 16.97
CA GLY A 74 3.48 -26.74 16.95
C GLY A 74 2.84 -25.72 17.90
N GLY A 75 3.26 -24.47 17.81
CA GLY A 75 2.75 -23.40 18.69
C GLY A 75 3.50 -23.26 20.01
N GLU A 76 2.91 -22.55 20.95
CA GLU A 76 3.45 -22.23 22.28
C GLU A 76 2.52 -22.78 23.38
N ASP A 77 3.03 -22.93 24.58
CA ASP A 77 2.17 -23.27 25.74
C ASP A 77 1.48 -22.00 26.26
N ALA A 78 0.49 -21.55 25.50
CA ALA A 78 -0.25 -20.33 25.75
C ALA A 78 -1.71 -20.47 25.26
N PRO A 79 -2.67 -19.75 25.86
CA PRO A 79 -4.08 -19.80 25.47
C PRO A 79 -4.36 -19.26 24.06
N LEU A 80 -3.49 -18.37 23.55
CA LEU A 80 -3.53 -17.86 22.19
C LEU A 80 -2.39 -18.46 21.38
N GLN A 81 -2.71 -19.04 20.25
CA GLN A 81 -1.76 -19.68 19.34
C GLN A 81 -1.51 -18.83 18.10
N ARG A 82 -0.30 -18.86 17.57
CA ARG A 82 0.01 -18.23 16.28
C ARG A 82 -0.43 -19.14 15.14
N ALA A 83 -1.44 -18.73 14.39
CA ALA A 83 -2.02 -19.50 13.29
C ALA A 83 -0.97 -19.99 12.26
N CYS A 84 0.12 -19.25 12.08
CA CYS A 84 1.23 -19.62 11.20
C CYS A 84 2.17 -20.70 11.78
N GLN A 85 2.03 -21.07 13.05
CA GLN A 85 2.90 -22.02 13.73
C GLN A 85 2.19 -23.31 14.11
N ILE A 86 0.85 -23.34 14.03
CA ILE A 86 0.06 -24.52 14.37
C ILE A 86 -0.49 -25.21 13.13
N ARG A 87 -0.49 -26.56 13.19
CA ARG A 87 -1.11 -27.43 12.19
C ARG A 87 -2.14 -28.30 12.87
N PRO A 88 -3.33 -28.47 12.29
CA PRO A 88 -4.37 -29.32 12.88
C PRO A 88 -3.95 -30.79 12.87
N LEU A 89 -4.25 -31.50 13.96
CA LEU A 89 -4.13 -32.95 14.09
C LEU A 89 -5.50 -33.64 14.18
N SER A 90 -6.56 -32.86 14.37
CA SER A 90 -7.95 -33.29 14.37
C SER A 90 -8.83 -32.19 13.79
N ALA A 91 -10.15 -32.40 13.72
CA ALA A 91 -11.08 -31.28 13.54
C ALA A 91 -10.86 -30.24 14.63
N ILE A 92 -10.67 -28.97 14.24
CA ILE A 92 -10.30 -27.88 15.15
C ILE A 92 -11.22 -26.66 14.96
N THR A 93 -11.66 -26.07 16.07
CA THR A 93 -12.44 -24.82 16.08
C THR A 93 -11.60 -23.71 16.70
N LEU A 94 -11.49 -22.59 15.98
CA LEU A 94 -10.61 -21.49 16.29
C LEU A 94 -11.40 -20.18 16.44
N GLY A 95 -11.24 -19.52 17.58
CA GLY A 95 -11.78 -18.20 17.85
C GLY A 95 -10.90 -17.10 17.23
N LEU A 96 -11.51 -16.24 16.43
CA LEU A 96 -10.85 -15.08 15.85
C LEU A 96 -11.09 -13.84 16.71
N SER A 97 -10.06 -13.05 16.95
CA SER A 97 -10.18 -11.77 17.64
C SER A 97 -10.19 -10.62 16.64
N ALA A 98 -10.79 -9.48 16.99
CA ALA A 98 -10.74 -8.26 16.17
C ALA A 98 -9.29 -7.81 15.87
N ARG A 99 -8.34 -8.06 16.77
CA ARG A 99 -6.91 -7.81 16.57
C ARG A 99 -6.27 -8.69 15.51
N SER A 100 -6.74 -9.92 15.40
CA SER A 100 -6.16 -10.93 14.49
C SER A 100 -6.74 -10.83 13.09
N LEU A 101 -7.88 -10.17 12.94
CA LEU A 101 -8.48 -9.91 11.64
C LEU A 101 -7.86 -8.64 11.05
N SER A 102 -7.47 -8.70 9.79
CA SER A 102 -7.18 -7.47 9.07
C SER A 102 -8.52 -6.78 8.79
N THR A 103 -8.75 -5.67 9.48
CA THR A 103 -9.96 -4.85 9.25
C THR A 103 -9.89 -4.24 7.85
N PRO A 104 -11.04 -4.15 7.13
CA PRO A 104 -11.10 -3.33 5.93
C PRO A 104 -10.72 -1.90 6.30
N GLU A 105 -9.75 -1.34 5.60
CA GLU A 105 -9.30 0.03 5.82
C GLU A 105 -10.42 1.03 5.58
N ARG A 106 -10.24 2.25 6.15
CA ARG A 106 -11.08 3.40 5.86
C ARG A 106 -11.24 3.51 4.34
N THR A 107 -12.44 3.26 3.86
CA THR A 107 -12.79 3.27 2.43
C THR A 107 -12.75 4.68 1.82
N ASP A 108 -12.64 5.69 2.65
CA ASP A 108 -12.53 7.08 2.22
C ASP A 108 -11.07 7.50 2.26
N VAL A 109 -10.38 7.25 1.17
CA VAL A 109 -9.07 7.86 0.92
C VAL A 109 -9.36 9.33 0.63
N ALA A 110 -9.33 10.15 1.68
CA ALA A 110 -9.49 11.59 1.57
C ALA A 110 -8.39 12.11 0.64
N SER A 111 -8.74 12.39 -0.59
CA SER A 111 -7.87 13.08 -1.53
C SER A 111 -8.51 14.42 -1.84
N THR A 112 -7.78 15.48 -1.62
CA THR A 112 -8.12 16.81 -2.11
C THR A 112 -8.38 16.76 -3.61
N ASP A 113 -9.49 17.33 -4.07
CA ASP A 113 -9.72 17.53 -5.49
C ASP A 113 -8.72 18.61 -5.96
N VAL A 114 -7.83 18.22 -6.86
CA VAL A 114 -6.86 19.16 -7.45
C VAL A 114 -7.36 19.57 -8.81
N SER A 115 -7.37 20.88 -9.03
CA SER A 115 -7.60 21.43 -10.37
C SER A 115 -6.42 21.06 -11.27
N VAL A 116 -6.69 20.40 -12.39
CA VAL A 116 -5.73 20.03 -13.42
C VAL A 116 -6.30 20.38 -14.79
N ASP A 117 -5.45 20.84 -15.68
CA ASP A 117 -5.83 21.01 -17.08
C ASP A 117 -6.09 19.65 -17.70
N LEU A 118 -7.37 19.35 -17.95
CA LEU A 118 -7.79 18.07 -18.47
C LEU A 118 -7.26 17.85 -19.88
N ALA A 119 -6.37 16.90 -20.01
CA ALA A 119 -5.80 16.46 -21.28
C ALA A 119 -5.48 14.95 -21.23
N PRO A 120 -6.49 14.08 -20.97
CA PRO A 120 -6.28 12.65 -20.83
C PRO A 120 -5.73 12.04 -22.13
N GLN A 121 -5.13 10.86 -22.02
CA GLN A 121 -4.59 10.14 -23.19
C GLN A 121 -5.67 9.59 -24.11
N VAL A 122 -6.89 9.40 -23.61
CA VAL A 122 -8.01 8.85 -24.35
C VAL A 122 -9.14 9.86 -24.41
N ARG A 123 -9.74 9.99 -25.58
CA ARG A 123 -10.93 10.80 -25.84
C ARG A 123 -12.04 9.96 -26.47
N SER A 124 -13.27 10.42 -26.33
CA SER A 124 -14.44 9.85 -26.98
C SER A 124 -14.76 10.58 -28.28
N VAL A 125 -15.22 9.82 -29.27
CA VAL A 125 -15.73 10.34 -30.55
C VAL A 125 -17.02 9.60 -30.86
N ASP A 126 -18.13 10.32 -30.85
CA ASP A 126 -19.42 9.75 -31.22
C ASP A 126 -19.52 9.55 -32.71
N VAL A 127 -19.93 8.37 -33.14
CA VAL A 127 -20.10 8.01 -34.55
C VAL A 127 -21.44 7.33 -34.80
N SER A 128 -21.95 7.51 -36.01
CA SER A 128 -23.14 6.85 -36.52
C SER A 128 -22.86 6.34 -37.93
N MET A 129 -23.04 5.05 -38.13
CA MET A 129 -22.72 4.36 -39.38
C MET A 129 -23.95 3.61 -39.89
N GLU A 130 -24.06 3.47 -41.19
CA GLU A 130 -25.05 2.57 -41.79
C GLU A 130 -24.61 1.10 -41.60
N PRO A 131 -25.52 0.18 -41.30
CA PRO A 131 -25.18 -1.24 -41.19
C PRO A 131 -24.78 -1.79 -42.59
N PRO A 132 -23.96 -2.86 -42.65
CA PRO A 132 -23.62 -3.52 -43.89
C PRO A 132 -24.86 -4.09 -44.57
N SER A 133 -24.84 -4.11 -45.91
CA SER A 133 -25.92 -4.63 -46.75
C SER A 133 -25.36 -5.55 -47.84
N LEU A 134 -26.22 -6.17 -48.63
CA LEU A 134 -25.79 -6.97 -49.79
C LEU A 134 -25.05 -6.14 -50.85
N THR A 135 -25.31 -4.85 -50.91
CA THR A 135 -24.68 -3.90 -51.84
C THR A 135 -23.52 -3.11 -51.23
N ASP A 136 -23.44 -3.07 -49.90
CA ASP A 136 -22.32 -2.44 -49.18
C ASP A 136 -21.70 -3.46 -48.18
N ARG A 137 -20.59 -4.06 -48.58
CA ARG A 137 -19.84 -5.05 -47.82
C ARG A 137 -18.54 -4.51 -47.24
N THR A 138 -18.46 -3.19 -47.04
CA THR A 138 -17.31 -2.56 -46.38
C THR A 138 -17.06 -3.20 -45.03
N ALA A 139 -15.82 -3.59 -44.74
CA ALA A 139 -15.46 -4.25 -43.49
C ALA A 139 -15.65 -3.32 -42.30
N ASP A 140 -15.80 -3.90 -41.12
CA ASP A 140 -16.19 -3.18 -39.88
C ASP A 140 -15.19 -2.07 -39.51
N VAL A 141 -13.90 -2.36 -39.64
CA VAL A 141 -12.83 -1.39 -39.35
C VAL A 141 -12.83 -0.22 -40.31
N GLU A 142 -12.91 -0.51 -41.59
CA GLU A 142 -12.92 0.51 -42.66
C GLU A 142 -14.18 1.38 -42.60
N ARG A 143 -15.31 0.81 -42.19
CA ARG A 143 -16.56 1.53 -41.93
C ARG A 143 -16.43 2.47 -40.76
N LEU A 144 -15.85 2.00 -39.65
CA LEU A 144 -15.57 2.86 -38.49
C LEU A 144 -14.51 3.92 -38.81
N ALA A 145 -13.47 3.57 -39.58
CA ALA A 145 -12.44 4.52 -39.98
C ALA A 145 -12.99 5.66 -40.82
N ALA A 146 -13.91 5.36 -41.74
CA ALA A 146 -14.60 6.41 -42.54
C ALA A 146 -15.42 7.34 -41.64
N ALA A 147 -16.20 6.81 -40.71
CA ALA A 147 -16.99 7.63 -39.78
C ALA A 147 -16.12 8.47 -38.83
N LEU A 148 -14.94 7.97 -38.43
CA LEU A 148 -13.96 8.72 -37.64
C LEU A 148 -13.26 9.81 -38.46
N ASP A 149 -12.96 9.56 -39.74
CA ASP A 149 -12.34 10.53 -40.65
C ASP A 149 -13.29 11.73 -40.89
N ASP A 150 -14.60 11.49 -41.03
CA ASP A 150 -15.64 12.51 -41.07
C ASP A 150 -15.64 13.39 -39.79
N SER A 151 -15.21 12.85 -38.66
CA SER A 151 -15.04 13.55 -37.38
C SER A 151 -13.63 14.14 -37.19
N GLY A 152 -12.78 14.11 -38.23
CA GLY A 152 -11.42 14.62 -38.22
C GLY A 152 -10.41 13.70 -37.46
N VAL A 153 -10.74 12.44 -37.28
CA VAL A 153 -9.89 11.45 -36.61
C VAL A 153 -9.42 10.38 -37.59
N LYS A 154 -8.20 10.51 -38.05
CA LYS A 154 -7.59 9.50 -38.94
C LYS A 154 -7.13 8.30 -38.09
N LEU A 155 -7.86 7.17 -38.20
CA LEU A 155 -7.60 5.98 -37.43
C LEU A 155 -6.18 5.43 -37.66
N GLY A 156 -5.46 5.19 -36.58
CA GLY A 156 -4.12 4.57 -36.55
C GLY A 156 -4.16 3.05 -36.46
N PRO A 157 -3.06 2.42 -36.08
CA PRO A 157 -2.97 0.96 -35.87
C PRO A 157 -4.02 0.47 -34.87
N ILE A 158 -4.51 -0.76 -35.06
CA ILE A 158 -5.49 -1.42 -34.19
C ILE A 158 -4.87 -2.67 -33.61
N ASP A 159 -5.03 -2.84 -32.29
CA ASP A 159 -4.57 -4.03 -31.60
C ASP A 159 -5.49 -5.23 -31.87
N LEU A 160 -4.94 -6.44 -31.82
CA LEU A 160 -5.68 -7.67 -32.10
C LEU A 160 -6.89 -7.85 -31.18
N GLY A 161 -6.77 -7.51 -29.90
CA GLY A 161 -7.89 -7.57 -28.94
C GLY A 161 -9.05 -6.66 -29.34
N VAL A 162 -8.76 -5.44 -29.75
CA VAL A 162 -9.76 -4.49 -30.23
C VAL A 162 -10.39 -4.97 -31.53
N LEU A 163 -9.58 -5.53 -32.45
CA LEU A 163 -10.06 -6.08 -33.71
C LEU A 163 -11.03 -7.26 -33.49
N ALA A 164 -10.78 -8.07 -32.46
CA ALA A 164 -11.65 -9.20 -32.11
C ALA A 164 -12.97 -8.75 -31.47
N ASP A 165 -12.96 -7.68 -30.67
CA ASP A 165 -14.14 -7.18 -29.95
C ASP A 165 -15.02 -6.24 -30.80
N LEU A 166 -14.43 -5.42 -31.65
CA LEU A 166 -15.10 -4.37 -32.42
C LEU A 166 -16.31 -4.88 -33.22
N PRO A 167 -16.26 -5.97 -34.00
CA PRO A 167 -17.39 -6.44 -34.78
C PRO A 167 -18.62 -6.79 -33.92
N VAL A 168 -18.38 -7.31 -32.72
CA VAL A 168 -19.44 -7.66 -31.77
C VAL A 168 -20.06 -6.38 -31.20
N MET A 169 -19.23 -5.42 -30.82
CA MET A 169 -19.69 -4.16 -30.22
C MET A 169 -20.45 -3.29 -31.23
N LEU A 170 -20.00 -3.17 -32.46
CA LEU A 170 -20.72 -2.44 -33.53
C LEU A 170 -22.15 -2.97 -33.71
N ARG A 171 -22.30 -4.29 -33.79
CA ARG A 171 -23.63 -4.93 -33.94
C ARG A 171 -24.49 -4.76 -32.70
N ARG A 172 -23.90 -4.94 -31.51
CA ARG A 172 -24.59 -4.75 -30.22
C ARG A 172 -25.09 -3.32 -30.04
N CYS A 173 -24.32 -2.32 -30.50
CA CYS A 173 -24.67 -0.90 -30.44
C CYS A 173 -25.53 -0.43 -31.63
N GLY A 174 -25.92 -1.32 -32.56
CA GLY A 174 -26.74 -0.94 -33.74
C GLY A 174 -26.05 0.09 -34.64
N TRP A 175 -24.70 -0.01 -34.78
CA TRP A 175 -23.86 0.84 -35.64
C TRP A 175 -23.82 2.33 -35.20
N LYS A 176 -24.25 2.63 -33.98
CA LYS A 176 -24.18 3.95 -33.35
C LYS A 176 -23.51 3.81 -31.98
N GLY A 177 -22.51 4.64 -31.71
CA GLY A 177 -21.79 4.55 -30.46
C GLY A 177 -20.65 5.55 -30.35
N THR A 178 -19.88 5.34 -29.29
CA THR A 178 -18.72 6.15 -28.95
C THR A 178 -17.45 5.33 -29.17
N ALA A 179 -16.61 5.76 -30.11
CA ALA A 179 -15.26 5.24 -30.27
C ALA A 179 -14.33 5.88 -29.24
N LEU A 180 -13.59 5.06 -28.48
CA LEU A 180 -12.55 5.49 -27.57
C LEU A 180 -11.22 5.47 -28.33
N VAL A 181 -10.59 6.63 -28.46
CA VAL A 181 -9.36 6.78 -29.24
C VAL A 181 -8.29 7.51 -28.44
N THR A 182 -7.04 7.07 -28.57
CA THR A 182 -5.91 7.76 -27.93
C THR A 182 -5.59 9.09 -28.64
N ARG A 183 -4.77 9.93 -28.02
CA ARG A 183 -4.23 11.15 -28.65
C ARG A 183 -3.44 10.86 -29.94
N THR A 184 -2.89 9.64 -30.09
CA THR A 184 -2.23 9.15 -31.30
C THR A 184 -3.18 8.44 -32.26
N ASN A 185 -4.49 8.59 -32.03
CA ASN A 185 -5.58 8.02 -32.86
C ASN A 185 -5.62 6.49 -32.91
N ARG A 186 -5.02 5.78 -31.95
CA ARG A 186 -5.18 4.32 -31.79
C ARG A 186 -6.57 4.04 -31.20
N LEU A 187 -7.29 3.09 -31.75
CA LEU A 187 -8.57 2.65 -31.21
C LEU A 187 -8.36 1.86 -29.92
N VAL A 188 -9.04 2.24 -28.85
CA VAL A 188 -9.03 1.57 -27.54
C VAL A 188 -10.23 0.63 -27.39
N GLY A 189 -11.40 1.06 -27.89
CA GLY A 189 -12.63 0.29 -27.83
C GLY A 189 -13.80 1.05 -28.45
N PHE A 190 -14.96 0.39 -28.41
CA PHE A 190 -16.22 0.95 -28.89
C PHE A 190 -17.32 0.68 -27.86
N SER A 191 -18.06 1.72 -27.48
CA SER A 191 -19.05 1.69 -26.40
C SER A 191 -20.41 2.22 -26.89
N PRO A 192 -21.51 1.96 -26.16
CA PRO A 192 -22.81 2.57 -26.47
C PRO A 192 -22.73 4.10 -26.55
N PRO A 193 -23.66 4.75 -27.26
CA PRO A 193 -23.67 6.20 -27.40
C PRO A 193 -23.69 6.91 -26.05
N GLY A 194 -22.84 7.94 -25.90
CA GLY A 194 -22.74 8.74 -24.68
C GLY A 194 -22.02 8.05 -23.52
N ALA A 195 -21.38 6.89 -23.74
CA ALA A 195 -20.55 6.26 -22.72
C ALA A 195 -19.31 7.13 -22.46
N ALA A 196 -19.13 7.53 -21.19
CA ALA A 196 -17.95 8.28 -20.80
C ALA A 196 -16.71 7.37 -20.79
N PRO A 197 -15.56 7.82 -21.32
CA PRO A 197 -14.30 7.12 -21.18
C PRO A 197 -13.88 7.15 -19.71
N LEU A 198 -13.59 5.99 -19.14
CA LEU A 198 -13.15 5.88 -17.76
C LEU A 198 -11.64 5.65 -17.70
N GLY A 199 -11.06 6.10 -16.62
CA GLY A 199 -9.67 5.83 -16.29
C GLY A 199 -9.53 5.28 -14.88
N LEU A 200 -8.46 4.55 -14.67
CA LEU A 200 -8.14 3.93 -13.38
C LEU A 200 -6.75 4.43 -12.93
N ALA A 201 -6.69 5.14 -11.81
CA ALA A 201 -5.45 5.53 -11.16
C ALA A 201 -5.22 4.64 -9.94
N ILE A 202 -4.03 4.04 -9.83
CA ILE A 202 -3.70 3.06 -8.79
C ILE A 202 -2.38 3.44 -8.12
N ASP A 203 -2.43 3.53 -6.79
CA ASP A 203 -1.26 3.50 -5.92
C ASP A 203 -1.07 2.05 -5.46
N PHE A 204 -0.08 1.36 -6.06
CA PHE A 204 0.23 -0.05 -5.81
C PHE A 204 1.24 -0.18 -4.67
N GLY A 205 0.80 0.10 -3.44
CA GLY A 205 1.63 0.08 -2.26
C GLY A 205 2.02 -1.34 -1.81
N THR A 206 3.02 -1.42 -0.95
CA THR A 206 3.53 -2.68 -0.38
C THR A 206 2.48 -3.39 0.46
N THR A 207 1.79 -2.67 1.34
CA THR A 207 0.80 -3.24 2.27
C THR A 207 -0.61 -3.09 1.73
N ASN A 208 -0.94 -1.91 1.21
CA ASN A 208 -2.26 -1.54 0.74
C ASN A 208 -2.18 -1.01 -0.69
N VAL A 209 -3.26 -1.23 -1.43
CA VAL A 209 -3.42 -0.72 -2.80
C VAL A 209 -4.63 0.19 -2.83
N ALA A 210 -4.42 1.45 -3.19
CA ALA A 210 -5.49 2.41 -3.38
C ALA A 210 -5.81 2.58 -4.86
N GLY A 211 -7.09 2.63 -5.21
CA GLY A 211 -7.54 2.83 -6.59
C GLY A 211 -8.66 3.85 -6.70
N TYR A 212 -8.66 4.56 -7.82
CA TYR A 212 -9.61 5.62 -8.13
C TYR A 212 -10.14 5.44 -9.53
N LEU A 213 -11.46 5.27 -9.65
CA LEU A 213 -12.17 5.25 -10.93
C LEU A 213 -12.60 6.67 -11.28
N ILE A 214 -12.21 7.15 -12.46
CA ILE A 214 -12.33 8.55 -12.87
C ILE A 214 -12.98 8.62 -14.24
N ASP A 215 -13.93 9.54 -14.39
CA ASP A 215 -14.46 9.96 -15.66
C ASP A 215 -13.41 10.87 -16.35
N LEU A 216 -12.83 10.40 -17.44
CA LEU A 216 -11.76 11.13 -18.15
C LEU A 216 -12.26 12.39 -18.86
N ALA A 217 -13.55 12.49 -19.18
CA ALA A 217 -14.09 13.66 -19.85
C ALA A 217 -14.28 14.85 -18.88
N SER A 218 -14.66 14.56 -17.64
CA SER A 218 -14.93 15.60 -16.61
C SER A 218 -13.85 15.72 -15.54
N GLY A 219 -12.96 14.74 -15.43
CA GLY A 219 -11.99 14.63 -14.33
C GLY A 219 -12.60 14.19 -12.99
N ARG A 220 -13.91 13.93 -12.96
CA ARG A 220 -14.64 13.61 -11.73
C ARG A 220 -14.31 12.19 -11.25
N ARG A 221 -13.96 12.06 -9.97
CA ARG A 221 -13.83 10.77 -9.29
C ARG A 221 -15.21 10.14 -9.11
N LEU A 222 -15.41 8.93 -9.66
CA LEU A 222 -16.64 8.15 -9.53
C LEU A 222 -16.62 7.23 -8.31
N ALA A 223 -15.45 6.65 -8.02
CA ALA A 223 -15.24 5.80 -6.86
C ALA A 223 -13.78 5.87 -6.40
N GLY A 224 -13.55 5.58 -5.12
CA GLY A 224 -12.24 5.39 -4.52
C GLY A 224 -12.29 4.22 -3.54
N ARG A 225 -11.29 3.35 -3.55
CA ARG A 225 -11.20 2.16 -2.69
C ARG A 225 -9.76 1.89 -2.31
N GLY A 226 -9.57 1.43 -1.06
CA GLY A 226 -8.34 0.82 -0.60
C GLY A 226 -8.58 -0.67 -0.32
N ILE A 227 -7.65 -1.53 -0.72
CA ILE A 227 -7.65 -2.95 -0.39
C ILE A 227 -6.27 -3.41 0.02
N GLU A 228 -6.18 -4.50 0.77
CA GLU A 228 -4.90 -5.10 1.13
C GLU A 228 -4.22 -5.69 -0.11
N ASN A 229 -2.91 -5.49 -0.23
CA ASN A 229 -2.09 -6.14 -1.24
C ASN A 229 -1.93 -7.63 -0.90
N LEU A 230 -2.50 -8.53 -1.70
CA LEU A 230 -2.45 -9.98 -1.47
C LEU A 230 -1.01 -10.53 -1.42
N GLN A 231 -0.04 -9.81 -1.97
CA GLN A 231 1.38 -10.14 -1.83
C GLN A 231 1.87 -10.10 -0.36
N ALA A 232 1.16 -9.37 0.53
CA ALA A 232 1.46 -9.36 1.97
C ALA A 232 1.44 -10.77 2.59
N GLY A 233 0.66 -11.67 2.01
CA GLY A 233 0.65 -13.09 2.37
C GLY A 233 2.00 -13.80 2.21
N TYR A 234 2.87 -13.32 1.33
CA TYR A 234 4.19 -13.89 1.06
C TYR A 234 5.34 -13.12 1.72
N GLY A 235 5.08 -11.95 2.27
CA GLY A 235 6.03 -11.11 3.00
C GLY A 235 5.45 -9.74 3.31
N ALA A 236 5.63 -9.26 4.54
CA ALA A 236 5.10 -7.98 4.98
C ALA A 236 5.78 -6.78 4.31
N ASP A 237 7.07 -6.92 4.02
CA ASP A 237 7.92 -5.87 3.47
C ASP A 237 8.52 -6.29 2.12
N VAL A 238 9.07 -5.30 1.43
CA VAL A 238 9.70 -5.46 0.11
C VAL A 238 10.82 -6.49 0.13
N VAL A 239 11.73 -6.42 1.11
CA VAL A 239 12.91 -7.29 1.19
C VAL A 239 12.51 -8.74 1.36
N THR A 240 11.50 -9.00 2.20
CA THR A 240 10.94 -10.34 2.41
C THR A 240 10.32 -10.90 1.13
N ARG A 241 9.59 -10.09 0.35
CA ARG A 241 8.99 -10.52 -0.93
C ARG A 241 10.05 -10.78 -1.98
N LEU A 242 11.05 -9.90 -2.10
CA LEU A 242 12.17 -10.12 -3.01
C LEU A 242 12.91 -11.40 -2.66
N THR A 243 13.18 -11.65 -1.38
CA THR A 243 13.79 -12.90 -0.90
C THR A 243 12.94 -14.11 -1.26
N TYR A 244 11.62 -14.04 -1.13
CA TYR A 244 10.71 -15.11 -1.50
C TYR A 244 10.72 -15.35 -3.03
N ALA A 245 10.71 -14.29 -3.83
CA ALA A 245 10.76 -14.36 -5.28
C ALA A 245 12.06 -14.98 -5.83
N VAL A 246 13.21 -14.61 -5.23
CA VAL A 246 14.54 -15.09 -5.66
C VAL A 246 14.75 -16.58 -5.35
N ARG A 247 14.07 -17.14 -4.34
CA ARG A 247 14.24 -18.54 -3.94
C ARG A 247 13.75 -19.55 -4.98
N SER A 248 12.74 -19.21 -5.79
CA SER A 248 12.19 -20.11 -6.80
C SER A 248 11.33 -19.37 -7.82
N GLU A 249 11.27 -19.88 -9.05
CA GLU A 249 10.35 -19.37 -10.09
C GLU A 249 8.87 -19.46 -9.65
N THR A 250 8.51 -20.50 -8.89
CA THR A 250 7.16 -20.62 -8.28
C THR A 250 6.89 -19.48 -7.30
N GLY A 251 7.88 -19.09 -6.49
CA GLY A 251 7.76 -17.96 -5.57
C GLY A 251 7.48 -16.65 -6.29
N LYS A 252 8.23 -16.38 -7.37
CA LYS A 252 7.99 -15.22 -8.23
C LYS A 252 6.59 -15.26 -8.87
N ALA A 253 6.21 -16.40 -9.48
CA ALA A 253 4.90 -16.56 -10.11
C ALA A 253 3.73 -16.36 -9.12
N ASN A 254 3.86 -16.81 -7.88
CA ASN A 254 2.85 -16.59 -6.85
C ASN A 254 2.67 -15.11 -6.53
N LEU A 255 3.76 -14.34 -6.43
CA LEU A 255 3.70 -12.90 -6.18
C LEU A 255 3.08 -12.13 -7.35
N VAL A 256 3.42 -12.49 -8.59
CA VAL A 256 2.80 -11.91 -9.80
C VAL A 256 1.29 -12.17 -9.79
N ARG A 257 0.89 -13.43 -9.57
CA ARG A 257 -0.53 -13.79 -9.52
C ARG A 257 -1.27 -13.02 -8.42
N ALA A 258 -0.70 -12.91 -7.23
CA ALA A 258 -1.28 -12.16 -6.12
C ALA A 258 -1.43 -10.66 -6.47
N ALA A 259 -0.47 -10.06 -7.18
CA ALA A 259 -0.57 -8.69 -7.67
C ALA A 259 -1.73 -8.52 -8.65
N HIS A 260 -1.81 -9.37 -9.68
CA HIS A 260 -2.89 -9.32 -10.67
C HIS A 260 -4.26 -9.54 -10.02
N GLN A 261 -4.39 -10.50 -9.10
CA GLN A 261 -5.63 -10.73 -8.34
C GLN A 261 -6.02 -9.50 -7.51
N THR A 262 -5.05 -8.86 -6.86
CA THR A 262 -5.31 -7.62 -6.10
C THR A 262 -5.89 -6.55 -7.01
N LEU A 263 -5.29 -6.30 -8.17
CA LEU A 263 -5.75 -5.29 -9.12
C LEU A 263 -7.13 -5.63 -9.72
N ALA A 264 -7.37 -6.90 -10.06
CA ALA A 264 -8.67 -7.34 -10.58
C ALA A 264 -9.79 -7.13 -9.54
N MET A 265 -9.56 -7.53 -8.28
CA MET A 265 -10.52 -7.31 -7.19
C MET A 265 -10.79 -5.82 -6.95
N LEU A 266 -9.75 -4.99 -6.98
CA LEU A 266 -9.88 -3.54 -6.82
C LEU A 266 -10.70 -2.93 -7.95
N THR A 267 -10.39 -3.28 -9.20
CA THR A 267 -11.11 -2.81 -10.40
C THR A 267 -12.58 -3.19 -10.34
N GLN A 268 -12.88 -4.45 -10.01
CA GLN A 268 -14.25 -4.92 -9.87
C GLN A 268 -15.00 -4.13 -8.78
N SER A 269 -14.43 -3.99 -7.58
CA SER A 269 -15.04 -3.27 -6.46
C SER A 269 -15.31 -1.79 -6.78
N LEU A 270 -14.40 -1.13 -7.52
CA LEU A 270 -14.57 0.24 -7.98
C LEU A 270 -15.72 0.37 -8.98
N CYS A 271 -15.78 -0.55 -9.96
CA CYS A 271 -16.84 -0.57 -10.98
C CYS A 271 -18.22 -0.86 -10.35
N GLU A 272 -18.30 -1.81 -9.43
CA GLU A 272 -19.54 -2.11 -8.69
C GLU A 272 -20.02 -0.89 -7.90
N SER A 273 -19.12 -0.21 -7.17
CA SER A 273 -19.45 0.99 -6.40
C SER A 273 -19.96 2.14 -7.27
N ALA A 274 -19.37 2.30 -8.46
CA ALA A 274 -19.74 3.35 -9.43
C ALA A 274 -20.87 2.92 -10.37
N LYS A 275 -21.31 1.65 -10.34
CA LYS A 275 -22.21 1.04 -11.33
C LYS A 275 -21.72 1.24 -12.77
N ALA A 276 -20.42 1.10 -12.98
CA ALA A 276 -19.73 1.31 -14.25
C ALA A 276 -19.39 -0.03 -14.92
N ASP A 277 -19.39 -0.04 -16.25
CA ASP A 277 -18.89 -1.18 -17.03
C ASP A 277 -17.36 -1.09 -17.12
N PRO A 278 -16.59 -2.08 -16.65
CA PRO A 278 -15.13 -2.07 -16.72
C PRO A 278 -14.60 -1.95 -18.15
N ARG A 279 -15.36 -2.36 -19.16
CA ARG A 279 -14.99 -2.21 -20.57
C ARG A 279 -14.95 -0.75 -21.06
N ASN A 280 -15.46 0.20 -20.27
CA ASN A 280 -15.29 1.63 -20.52
C ASN A 280 -13.99 2.19 -19.92
N ILE A 281 -13.23 1.41 -19.15
CA ILE A 281 -11.90 1.80 -18.66
C ILE A 281 -10.92 1.72 -19.83
N ALA A 282 -10.47 2.87 -20.27
CA ALA A 282 -9.69 3.06 -21.48
C ALA A 282 -8.21 3.39 -21.23
N ASP A 283 -7.88 3.77 -19.99
CA ASP A 283 -6.52 4.11 -19.58
C ASP A 283 -6.30 3.78 -18.10
N VAL A 284 -5.15 3.18 -17.77
CA VAL A 284 -4.75 2.81 -16.43
C VAL A 284 -3.40 3.41 -16.12
N VAL A 285 -3.29 4.11 -14.99
CA VAL A 285 -2.01 4.62 -14.47
C VAL A 285 -1.73 3.96 -13.14
N ILE A 286 -0.53 3.39 -13.01
CA ILE A 286 -0.08 2.74 -11.77
C ILE A 286 1.21 3.43 -11.28
N CYS A 287 1.24 3.82 -10.02
CA CYS A 287 2.47 4.12 -9.31
C CYS A 287 2.70 3.04 -8.22
N GLY A 288 3.94 2.92 -7.79
CA GLY A 288 4.36 1.99 -6.75
C GLY A 288 5.87 1.99 -6.63
N ASN A 289 6.41 1.43 -5.56
CA ASN A 289 7.84 1.36 -5.43
C ASN A 289 8.47 0.42 -6.48
N THR A 290 9.76 0.53 -6.69
CA THR A 290 10.48 -0.19 -7.75
C THR A 290 10.26 -1.71 -7.68
N ALA A 291 10.28 -2.30 -6.49
CA ALA A 291 10.07 -3.74 -6.32
C ALA A 291 8.62 -4.14 -6.63
N MET A 292 7.64 -3.32 -6.28
CA MET A 292 6.25 -3.59 -6.59
C MET A 292 6.00 -3.57 -8.09
N HIS A 293 6.59 -2.64 -8.85
CA HIS A 293 6.54 -2.64 -10.31
C HIS A 293 7.15 -3.92 -10.91
N HIS A 294 8.32 -4.34 -10.40
CA HIS A 294 8.97 -5.58 -10.89
C HIS A 294 8.12 -6.82 -10.60
N LEU A 295 7.58 -6.93 -9.39
CA LEU A 295 6.73 -8.07 -9.00
C LEU A 295 5.36 -8.05 -9.69
N LEU A 296 4.83 -6.88 -10.05
CA LEU A 296 3.61 -6.76 -10.84
C LEU A 296 3.81 -7.27 -12.27
N LEU A 297 4.92 -6.88 -12.89
CA LEU A 297 5.26 -7.21 -14.29
C LEU A 297 5.99 -8.55 -14.45
N GLY A 298 6.30 -9.26 -13.36
CA GLY A 298 7.06 -10.52 -13.39
C GLY A 298 8.52 -10.34 -13.85
N LEU A 299 9.08 -9.12 -13.74
CA LEU A 299 10.46 -8.83 -14.10
C LEU A 299 11.45 -9.55 -13.17
N PRO A 300 12.69 -9.82 -13.62
CA PRO A 300 13.73 -10.36 -12.76
C PRO A 300 14.05 -9.42 -11.60
N VAL A 301 14.11 -9.97 -10.38
CA VAL A 301 14.34 -9.21 -9.15
C VAL A 301 15.68 -9.51 -8.47
N ASN A 302 16.49 -10.41 -9.00
CA ASN A 302 17.74 -10.85 -8.40
C ASN A 302 18.73 -9.70 -8.17
N ALA A 303 18.90 -8.83 -9.18
CA ALA A 303 19.76 -7.67 -9.08
C ALA A 303 19.22 -6.58 -8.15
N LEU A 304 17.89 -6.49 -8.02
CA LEU A 304 17.24 -5.56 -7.10
C LEU A 304 17.29 -6.05 -5.64
N ALA A 305 17.33 -7.38 -5.43
CA ALA A 305 17.38 -8.00 -4.11
C ALA A 305 18.76 -7.97 -3.45
N ALA A 306 19.81 -7.64 -4.18
CA ALA A 306 21.20 -7.63 -3.73
C ALA A 306 21.90 -6.33 -4.09
N ALA A 307 22.81 -5.87 -3.21
CA ALA A 307 23.61 -4.69 -3.52
C ALA A 307 24.38 -4.87 -4.85
N PRO A 308 24.42 -3.86 -5.70
CA PRO A 308 24.01 -2.46 -5.51
C PRO A 308 22.54 -2.13 -5.84
N PHE A 309 21.60 -3.06 -5.72
CA PHE A 309 20.14 -2.89 -5.84
C PHE A 309 19.68 -2.33 -7.19
N VAL A 310 20.13 -2.95 -8.27
CA VAL A 310 19.87 -2.46 -9.64
C VAL A 310 18.53 -2.94 -10.16
N ALA A 311 17.66 -1.99 -10.50
CA ALA A 311 16.38 -2.25 -11.16
C ALA A 311 16.58 -2.66 -12.63
N ALA A 312 15.64 -3.44 -13.19
CA ALA A 312 15.62 -3.72 -14.62
C ALA A 312 15.36 -2.44 -15.45
N THR A 313 14.53 -1.55 -14.91
CA THR A 313 14.24 -0.24 -15.47
C THR A 313 13.76 0.71 -14.39
N SER A 314 14.07 2.00 -14.54
CA SER A 314 13.47 3.11 -13.78
C SER A 314 12.63 4.04 -14.66
N ARG A 315 12.54 3.75 -15.97
CA ARG A 315 11.77 4.58 -16.90
C ARG A 315 10.27 4.36 -16.70
N ALA A 316 9.48 5.36 -17.09
CA ALA A 316 8.06 5.14 -17.32
C ALA A 316 7.85 4.06 -18.37
N LEU A 317 6.81 3.25 -18.19
CA LEU A 317 6.47 2.18 -19.13
C LEU A 317 5.05 2.40 -19.66
N ASP A 318 4.92 2.32 -20.98
CA ASP A 318 3.64 2.28 -21.67
C ASP A 318 3.42 0.86 -22.22
N LEU A 319 2.42 0.17 -21.66
CA LEU A 319 2.09 -1.23 -21.91
C LEU A 319 0.60 -1.38 -22.26
N GLN A 320 0.14 -2.61 -22.46
CA GLN A 320 -1.29 -2.92 -22.61
C GLN A 320 -1.85 -3.47 -21.29
N ALA A 321 -3.00 -2.95 -20.86
CA ALA A 321 -3.66 -3.43 -19.63
C ALA A 321 -4.14 -4.89 -19.73
N ALA A 322 -4.29 -5.42 -20.93
CA ALA A 322 -4.59 -6.82 -21.20
C ALA A 322 -3.58 -7.79 -20.56
N GLU A 323 -2.31 -7.35 -20.38
CA GLU A 323 -1.27 -8.17 -19.74
C GLU A 323 -1.53 -8.41 -18.23
N LEU A 324 -2.41 -7.60 -17.62
CA LEU A 324 -2.78 -7.71 -16.19
C LEU A 324 -4.14 -8.40 -15.95
N ASP A 325 -4.86 -8.79 -17.01
CA ASP A 325 -6.17 -9.44 -16.95
C ASP A 325 -7.20 -8.71 -16.07
N LEU A 326 -7.32 -7.39 -16.25
CA LEU A 326 -8.20 -6.53 -15.47
C LEU A 326 -9.66 -6.48 -15.95
N GLY A 327 -9.99 -7.14 -17.07
CA GLY A 327 -11.33 -7.11 -17.68
C GLY A 327 -11.75 -5.73 -18.23
N VAL A 328 -10.80 -4.85 -18.51
CA VAL A 328 -11.00 -3.49 -19.05
C VAL A 328 -11.14 -3.48 -20.56
N ALA A 329 -11.24 -2.31 -21.20
CA ALA A 329 -11.31 -2.21 -22.67
C ALA A 329 -10.14 -2.94 -23.35
N ALA A 330 -10.42 -3.60 -24.47
CA ALA A 330 -9.44 -4.46 -25.14
C ALA A 330 -8.16 -3.73 -25.60
N GLY A 331 -8.24 -2.45 -25.92
CA GLY A 331 -7.10 -1.60 -26.28
C GLY A 331 -6.68 -0.64 -25.15
N CYS A 332 -7.09 -0.92 -23.91
CA CYS A 332 -6.77 -0.09 -22.75
C CYS A 332 -5.26 0.03 -22.56
N GLY A 333 -4.76 1.26 -22.46
CA GLY A 333 -3.37 1.54 -22.12
C GLY A 333 -3.08 1.31 -20.65
N LEU A 334 -1.85 0.90 -20.36
CA LEU A 334 -1.30 0.81 -19.01
C LEU A 334 -0.03 1.67 -18.94
N HIS A 335 -0.04 2.67 -18.09
CA HIS A 335 1.13 3.51 -17.83
C HIS A 335 1.65 3.30 -16.41
N LEU A 336 2.90 2.88 -16.28
CA LEU A 336 3.58 2.84 -14.99
C LEU A 336 4.47 4.08 -14.87
N LEU A 337 4.32 4.81 -13.76
CA LEU A 337 5.13 5.99 -13.49
C LEU A 337 6.62 5.62 -13.31
N PRO A 338 7.55 6.52 -13.72
CA PRO A 338 8.97 6.26 -13.58
C PRO A 338 9.40 6.23 -12.12
N GLY A 339 10.47 5.49 -11.81
CA GLY A 339 11.18 5.57 -10.54
C GLY A 339 12.48 6.39 -10.67
N ILE A 340 13.14 6.64 -9.54
CA ILE A 340 14.44 7.32 -9.52
C ILE A 340 15.58 6.30 -9.56
N GLY A 341 15.43 5.19 -8.83
CA GLY A 341 16.39 4.10 -8.76
C GLY A 341 16.33 3.35 -7.43
N GLY A 342 17.01 2.23 -7.34
CA GLY A 342 17.01 1.41 -6.13
C GLY A 342 15.58 1.11 -5.64
N TYR A 343 15.28 1.55 -4.44
CA TYR A 343 13.94 1.39 -3.84
C TYR A 343 13.04 2.62 -3.96
N VAL A 344 13.52 3.75 -4.48
CA VAL A 344 12.72 4.97 -4.67
C VAL A 344 11.97 4.88 -6.00
N GLY A 345 10.71 4.53 -5.93
CA GLY A 345 9.87 4.16 -7.06
C GLY A 345 8.93 5.24 -7.59
N GLY A 346 7.98 4.78 -8.41
CA GLY A 346 6.98 5.64 -9.04
C GLY A 346 5.95 6.21 -8.07
N ASP A 347 5.75 5.60 -6.91
CA ASP A 347 4.95 6.14 -5.81
C ASP A 347 5.53 7.46 -5.28
N HIS A 348 6.83 7.49 -5.05
CA HIS A 348 7.49 8.71 -4.60
C HIS A 348 7.52 9.79 -5.69
N ILE A 349 7.72 9.42 -6.97
CA ILE A 349 7.57 10.36 -8.09
C ILE A 349 6.14 10.91 -8.16
N ALA A 350 5.13 10.08 -7.97
CA ALA A 350 3.75 10.52 -7.89
C ALA A 350 3.52 11.51 -6.73
N ALA A 351 4.11 11.23 -5.57
CA ALA A 351 4.03 12.13 -4.42
C ALA A 351 4.72 13.48 -4.69
N LEU A 352 5.89 13.48 -5.32
CA LEU A 352 6.59 14.70 -5.75
C LEU A 352 5.75 15.50 -6.76
N LEU A 353 5.14 14.83 -7.74
CA LEU A 353 4.26 15.44 -8.73
C LEU A 353 3.06 16.12 -8.05
N ALA A 354 2.40 15.43 -7.13
CA ALA A 354 1.22 15.90 -6.43
C ALA A 354 1.52 17.09 -5.49
N THR A 355 2.72 17.15 -4.94
CA THR A 355 3.10 18.12 -3.92
C THR A 355 3.90 19.31 -4.45
N ARG A 356 4.23 19.34 -5.74
CA ARG A 356 5.07 20.39 -6.34
C ARG A 356 4.57 21.81 -6.08
N HIS A 357 3.25 22.02 -5.96
CA HIS A 357 2.67 23.33 -5.71
C HIS A 357 2.93 23.86 -4.28
N TYR A 358 3.34 22.98 -3.35
CA TYR A 358 3.79 23.39 -2.02
C TYR A 358 5.25 23.85 -2.02
N HIS A 359 6.01 23.52 -3.06
CA HIS A 359 7.39 23.95 -3.23
C HIS A 359 7.41 25.32 -3.92
N SER A 360 7.50 26.39 -3.15
CA SER A 360 7.45 27.78 -3.61
C SER A 360 8.84 28.44 -3.75
N GLY A 361 9.86 27.66 -4.17
CA GLY A 361 11.18 28.21 -4.50
C GLY A 361 12.15 28.31 -3.32
N GLY A 362 11.85 27.76 -2.16
CA GLY A 362 12.78 27.61 -1.03
C GLY A 362 13.26 26.17 -0.86
N VAL A 363 13.77 25.82 0.31
CA VAL A 363 14.16 24.47 0.69
C VAL A 363 12.94 23.71 1.21
N SER A 364 12.58 22.62 0.56
CA SER A 364 11.46 21.76 0.99
C SER A 364 11.94 20.34 1.27
N LEU A 365 11.41 19.76 2.34
CA LEU A 365 11.59 18.37 2.71
C LEU A 365 10.26 17.65 2.52
N ILE A 366 10.24 16.59 1.71
CA ILE A 366 9.05 15.78 1.46
C ILE A 366 9.30 14.39 2.02
N LEU A 367 8.36 13.91 2.85
CA LEU A 367 8.40 12.57 3.42
C LEU A 367 7.13 11.83 3.01
N ASP A 368 7.27 10.70 2.35
CA ASP A 368 6.18 9.74 2.13
C ASP A 368 6.33 8.62 3.16
N ILE A 369 5.52 8.67 4.22
CA ILE A 369 5.68 7.79 5.38
C ILE A 369 4.81 6.54 5.21
N GLY A 370 5.45 5.39 5.00
CA GLY A 370 4.86 4.07 4.94
C GLY A 370 5.73 3.02 5.64
N THR A 371 5.61 1.75 5.23
CA THR A 371 6.49 0.66 5.70
C THR A 371 7.97 0.94 5.37
N ASN A 372 8.22 1.54 4.20
CA ASN A 372 9.44 2.29 3.92
C ASN A 372 9.06 3.77 3.91
N THR A 373 9.99 4.62 4.26
CA THR A 373 9.78 6.07 4.18
C THR A 373 10.71 6.64 3.12
N GLU A 374 10.12 7.16 2.07
CA GLU A 374 10.83 7.89 1.03
C GLU A 374 10.93 9.36 1.43
N ILE A 375 12.14 9.91 1.33
CA ILE A 375 12.43 11.28 1.72
C ILE A 375 13.11 12.00 0.57
N SER A 376 12.64 13.20 0.23
CA SER A 376 13.27 14.08 -0.77
C SER A 376 13.53 15.45 -0.21
N LEU A 377 14.74 15.94 -0.47
CA LEU A 377 15.15 17.31 -0.27
C LEU A 377 15.10 18.04 -1.62
N LEU A 378 14.25 19.05 -1.73
CA LEU A 378 14.12 19.91 -2.89
C LEU A 378 14.79 21.24 -2.59
N ARG A 379 15.58 21.72 -3.54
CA ARG A 379 16.36 22.96 -3.44
C ARG A 379 15.86 23.99 -4.45
N GLU A 380 16.23 25.26 -4.23
CA GLU A 380 15.87 26.39 -5.10
C GLU A 380 16.23 26.20 -6.59
N ASN A 381 17.28 25.43 -6.87
CA ASN A 381 17.75 25.14 -8.22
C ASN A 381 17.06 23.94 -8.88
N ASP A 382 15.90 23.52 -8.36
CA ASP A 382 15.17 22.34 -8.81
C ASP A 382 15.93 21.00 -8.68
N GLU A 383 17.03 20.95 -7.94
CA GLU A 383 17.71 19.70 -7.62
C GLU A 383 16.91 18.91 -6.59
N ILE A 384 16.70 17.63 -6.86
CA ILE A 384 16.00 16.71 -5.99
C ILE A 384 16.96 15.63 -5.52
N LEU A 385 17.22 15.59 -4.22
CA LEU A 385 18.00 14.53 -3.60
C LEU A 385 17.05 13.64 -2.79
N SER A 386 16.98 12.36 -3.11
CA SER A 386 16.01 11.43 -2.53
C SER A 386 16.70 10.26 -1.85
N THR A 387 16.05 9.68 -0.85
CA THR A 387 16.48 8.42 -0.23
C THR A 387 15.27 7.61 0.21
N SER A 388 15.45 6.31 0.46
CA SER A 388 14.47 5.44 1.10
C SER A 388 15.06 4.89 2.39
N THR A 389 14.29 4.94 3.48
CA THR A 389 14.68 4.43 4.78
C THR A 389 13.79 3.27 5.20
N PRO A 390 14.35 2.18 5.76
CA PRO A 390 13.57 1.04 6.25
C PRO A 390 12.97 1.37 7.64
N SER A 391 11.90 2.16 7.68
CA SER A 391 11.20 2.52 8.93
C SER A 391 10.52 1.32 9.60
N GLY A 392 10.18 0.30 8.83
CA GLY A 392 9.53 -0.90 9.34
C GLY A 392 8.06 -0.68 9.72
N PRO A 393 7.35 -1.76 10.11
CA PRO A 393 5.90 -1.71 10.31
C PRO A 393 5.46 -1.15 11.67
N ALA A 394 6.38 -0.74 12.55
CA ALA A 394 6.05 -0.28 13.91
C ALA A 394 5.12 0.94 13.89
N LEU A 395 5.36 1.86 12.94
CA LEU A 395 4.53 3.06 12.77
C LEU A 395 3.16 2.77 12.13
N GLU A 396 2.92 1.56 11.64
CA GLU A 396 1.61 1.07 11.17
C GLU A 396 0.93 0.15 12.22
N GLY A 397 1.44 0.11 13.46
CA GLY A 397 0.99 -0.77 14.53
C GLY A 397 1.55 -2.20 14.46
N GLY A 398 2.39 -2.51 13.47
CA GLY A 398 3.08 -3.79 13.37
C GLY A 398 4.21 -3.93 14.39
N HIS A 399 4.45 -5.14 14.90
CA HIS A 399 5.46 -5.41 15.94
C HIS A 399 5.21 -4.68 17.29
N ILE A 400 4.06 -4.08 17.48
CA ILE A 400 3.60 -3.49 18.74
C ILE A 400 2.67 -4.48 19.42
N SER A 401 2.88 -4.77 20.70
CA SER A 401 2.15 -5.82 21.42
C SER A 401 0.64 -5.60 21.46
N CYS A 402 0.21 -4.35 21.62
CA CYS A 402 -1.19 -3.93 21.51
C CYS A 402 -1.51 -3.20 20.20
N GLY A 403 -0.65 -3.36 19.17
CA GLY A 403 -0.82 -2.71 17.89
C GLY A 403 -1.91 -3.37 17.02
N MET A 404 -2.59 -2.56 16.23
CA MET A 404 -3.55 -2.99 15.21
C MET A 404 -3.59 -1.99 14.06
N ARG A 405 -4.19 -2.40 12.94
CA ARG A 405 -4.45 -1.48 11.83
C ARG A 405 -5.55 -0.47 12.22
N ALA A 406 -5.54 0.69 11.56
CA ALA A 406 -6.58 1.70 11.74
C ALA A 406 -7.96 1.15 11.34
N GLY A 407 -8.87 1.09 12.28
CA GLY A 407 -10.23 0.55 12.14
C GLY A 407 -11.03 0.82 13.40
N GLU A 408 -12.28 0.40 13.43
CA GLU A 408 -13.16 0.58 14.59
C GLU A 408 -12.53 -0.02 15.86
N GLY A 409 -12.50 0.75 16.95
CA GLY A 409 -11.88 0.41 18.22
C GLY A 409 -10.35 0.61 18.28
N SER A 410 -9.69 0.98 17.18
CA SER A 410 -8.28 1.35 17.27
C SER A 410 -8.12 2.74 17.86
N VAL A 411 -7.20 2.86 18.82
CA VAL A 411 -6.82 4.13 19.44
C VAL A 411 -5.99 4.93 18.45
N GLU A 412 -6.45 6.11 18.10
CA GLU A 412 -5.78 7.03 17.17
C GLU A 412 -5.15 8.24 17.86
N ARG A 413 -5.56 8.56 19.10
CA ARG A 413 -5.00 9.65 19.92
C ARG A 413 -4.82 9.22 21.35
N VAL A 414 -3.71 9.62 21.95
CA VAL A 414 -3.37 9.40 23.36
C VAL A 414 -2.90 10.71 23.96
N ARG A 415 -3.50 11.12 25.06
CA ARG A 415 -3.16 12.33 25.81
C ARG A 415 -3.07 12.00 27.29
N GLU A 416 -2.27 12.75 28.03
CA GLU A 416 -2.28 12.71 29.50
C GLU A 416 -3.63 13.18 30.04
N ASP A 417 -4.19 12.49 31.02
CA ASP A 417 -5.49 12.83 31.63
C ASP A 417 -5.40 13.83 32.79
N GLY A 418 -4.16 14.20 33.17
CA GLY A 418 -3.87 15.08 34.29
C GLY A 418 -4.00 14.43 35.68
N HIS A 419 -4.34 13.13 35.74
CA HIS A 419 -4.54 12.34 36.96
C HIS A 419 -3.55 11.18 37.09
N GLY A 420 -2.52 11.15 36.24
CA GLY A 420 -1.51 10.10 36.20
C GLY A 420 -1.91 8.91 35.31
N GLY A 421 -2.90 9.08 34.46
CA GLY A 421 -3.34 8.13 33.44
C GLY A 421 -3.36 8.76 32.04
N TYR A 422 -4.04 8.08 31.12
CA TYR A 422 -4.11 8.50 29.71
C TYR A 422 -5.55 8.47 29.21
N SER A 423 -5.95 9.55 28.53
CA SER A 423 -7.20 9.61 27.78
C SER A 423 -6.98 9.10 26.37
N LEU A 424 -7.87 8.23 25.89
CA LEU A 424 -7.77 7.54 24.61
C LEU A 424 -8.93 7.96 23.70
N THR A 425 -8.61 8.32 22.45
CA THR A 425 -9.64 8.53 21.41
C THR A 425 -9.57 7.37 20.43
N THR A 426 -10.71 6.70 20.21
CA THR A 426 -10.82 5.55 19.32
C THR A 426 -11.56 5.87 18.04
N ILE A 427 -11.18 5.24 16.95
CA ILE A 427 -11.94 5.28 15.70
C ILE A 427 -13.32 4.62 15.96
N GLY A 428 -14.38 5.31 15.58
CA GLY A 428 -15.77 4.86 15.80
C GLY A 428 -16.32 5.18 17.20
N ALA A 429 -15.54 5.83 18.08
CA ALA A 429 -15.94 6.17 19.47
C ALA A 429 -16.43 4.95 20.28
N VAL A 430 -15.85 3.79 20.05
CA VAL A 430 -16.11 2.53 20.78
C VAL A 430 -14.98 2.19 21.75
N ALA A 431 -15.15 1.14 22.54
CA ALA A 431 -14.12 0.69 23.49
C ALA A 431 -12.76 0.42 22.80
N PRO A 432 -11.63 0.78 23.43
CA PRO A 432 -10.30 0.61 22.84
C PRO A 432 -9.95 -0.88 22.73
N VAL A 433 -9.51 -1.29 21.54
CA VAL A 433 -9.08 -2.66 21.21
C VAL A 433 -7.55 -2.75 21.08
N GLY A 434 -6.93 -1.72 20.50
CA GLY A 434 -5.50 -1.67 20.26
C GLY A 434 -5.07 -0.30 19.75
N LEU A 435 -3.78 -0.11 19.45
CA LEU A 435 -3.21 1.14 18.93
C LEU A 435 -3.03 1.06 17.42
N CYS A 436 -3.59 1.98 16.65
CA CYS A 436 -3.13 2.18 15.27
C CYS A 436 -1.87 3.05 15.25
N GLY A 437 -1.27 3.22 14.07
CA GLY A 437 0.01 3.90 13.96
C GLY A 437 0.08 5.30 14.55
N SER A 438 -0.95 6.13 14.35
CA SER A 438 -1.02 7.46 14.97
C SER A 438 -1.09 7.37 16.50
N GLY A 439 -1.89 6.42 17.02
CA GLY A 439 -1.95 6.16 18.46
C GLY A 439 -0.62 5.65 19.05
N VAL A 440 0.16 4.88 18.30
CA VAL A 440 1.51 4.45 18.72
C VAL A 440 2.45 5.64 18.91
N ILE A 441 2.48 6.58 17.95
CA ILE A 441 3.30 7.80 18.03
C ILE A 441 2.83 8.67 19.20
N ASP A 442 1.53 8.92 19.31
CA ASP A 442 0.95 9.71 20.39
C ASP A 442 1.24 9.09 21.76
N THR A 443 1.17 7.75 21.86
CA THR A 443 1.53 7.04 23.10
C THR A 443 2.94 7.39 23.51
N VAL A 444 3.93 7.18 22.64
CA VAL A 444 5.34 7.45 23.01
C VAL A 444 5.55 8.92 23.36
N ALA A 445 4.94 9.85 22.63
CA ALA A 445 5.01 11.28 22.95
C ALA A 445 4.39 11.62 24.33
N ALA A 446 3.24 11.02 24.66
CA ALA A 446 2.60 11.18 25.97
C ALA A 446 3.46 10.56 27.08
N LEU A 447 4.07 9.37 26.85
CA LEU A 447 4.98 8.74 27.82
C LEU A 447 6.24 9.57 28.09
N ILE A 448 6.76 10.30 27.08
CA ILE A 448 7.89 11.21 27.25
C ILE A 448 7.47 12.42 28.10
N ARG A 449 6.33 13.05 27.77
CA ARG A 449 5.84 14.23 28.47
C ARG A 449 5.51 13.95 29.92
N SER A 450 4.85 12.83 30.21
CA SER A 450 4.50 12.41 31.57
C SER A 450 5.70 11.92 32.39
N GLY A 451 6.88 11.69 31.77
CA GLY A 451 8.04 11.11 32.42
C GLY A 451 7.93 9.59 32.68
N ALA A 452 6.93 8.91 32.10
CA ALA A 452 6.79 7.47 32.16
C ALA A 452 7.95 6.73 31.42
N ILE A 453 8.56 7.39 30.43
CA ILE A 453 9.82 6.95 29.82
C ILE A 453 10.88 8.06 29.86
N ASP A 454 12.14 7.66 30.06
CA ASP A 454 13.29 8.57 30.01
C ASP A 454 13.71 8.86 28.54
N ARG A 455 14.64 9.79 28.35
CA ARG A 455 15.19 10.15 27.03
C ARG A 455 15.92 8.99 26.33
N ARG A 456 16.30 7.94 27.06
CA ARG A 456 16.86 6.70 26.48
C ARG A 456 15.79 5.68 26.13
N GLY A 457 14.51 6.02 26.37
CA GLY A 457 13.35 5.16 26.13
C GLY A 457 13.19 4.05 27.14
N ARG A 458 13.69 4.19 28.37
CA ARG A 458 13.46 3.22 29.46
C ARG A 458 12.19 3.61 30.20
N ILE A 459 11.32 2.64 30.43
CA ILE A 459 10.15 2.81 31.28
C ILE A 459 10.63 2.99 32.74
N THR A 460 10.27 4.10 33.37
CA THR A 460 10.68 4.47 34.73
C THR A 460 9.87 3.68 35.77
N ALA A 461 10.47 3.36 36.91
CA ALA A 461 9.79 2.58 37.95
C ALA A 461 8.60 3.32 38.58
N ASP A 462 8.79 4.62 38.78
CA ASP A 462 7.82 5.51 39.44
C ASP A 462 7.03 6.35 38.44
N GLY A 463 7.04 5.94 37.13
CA GLY A 463 6.31 6.63 36.08
C GLY A 463 4.80 6.43 36.19
N PRO A 464 4.01 7.41 35.68
CA PRO A 464 2.55 7.29 35.65
C PRO A 464 2.09 5.99 34.98
N ALA A 465 1.11 5.31 35.57
CA ALA A 465 0.52 4.05 35.08
C ALA A 465 1.53 2.92 34.79
N THR A 466 2.75 2.98 35.36
CA THR A 466 3.75 1.92 35.21
C THR A 466 3.35 0.67 35.98
N VAL A 467 3.43 -0.48 35.31
CA VAL A 467 3.12 -1.81 35.86
C VAL A 467 4.28 -2.77 35.63
N GLU A 468 4.51 -3.69 36.58
CA GLU A 468 5.49 -4.77 36.44
C GLU A 468 4.80 -6.00 35.81
N MET A 469 5.42 -6.56 34.78
CA MET A 469 4.94 -7.74 34.05
C MET A 469 6.05 -8.82 34.02
N ALA A 470 5.72 -10.05 33.65
CA ALA A 470 6.68 -11.14 33.51
C ALA A 470 7.83 -10.85 32.51
N GLY A 471 7.62 -9.94 31.56
CA GLY A 471 8.61 -9.49 30.56
C GLY A 471 9.33 -8.18 30.89
N GLY A 472 9.13 -7.62 32.08
CA GLY A 472 9.65 -6.31 32.49
C GLY A 472 8.55 -5.25 32.64
N ARG A 473 8.94 -3.99 32.67
CA ARG A 473 7.98 -2.88 32.84
C ARG A 473 7.18 -2.59 31.59
N ALA A 474 5.92 -2.22 31.82
CA ALA A 474 4.99 -1.73 30.80
C ALA A 474 4.21 -0.52 31.36
N VAL A 475 3.55 0.22 30.49
CA VAL A 475 2.63 1.29 30.89
C VAL A 475 1.22 0.85 30.54
N MET A 476 0.31 0.90 31.53
CA MET A 476 -1.11 0.62 31.37
C MET A 476 -1.79 1.83 30.71
N LEU A 477 -2.31 1.66 29.50
CA LEU A 477 -3.04 2.70 28.79
C LEU A 477 -4.55 2.61 29.07
N ALA A 478 -5.08 1.39 29.16
CA ALA A 478 -6.44 1.10 29.58
C ALA A 478 -6.54 -0.33 30.09
N GLU A 479 -7.31 -0.52 31.17
CA GLU A 479 -7.60 -1.85 31.72
C GLU A 479 -8.58 -2.63 30.82
N PRO A 480 -8.53 -3.98 30.82
CA PRO A 480 -7.52 -4.79 31.55
C PRO A 480 -6.25 -5.06 30.73
N ASP A 481 -6.24 -4.87 29.40
CA ASP A 481 -5.23 -5.51 28.54
C ASP A 481 -4.49 -4.54 27.58
N LEU A 482 -4.78 -3.24 27.63
CA LEU A 482 -4.12 -2.28 26.74
C LEU A 482 -2.83 -1.75 27.39
N VAL A 483 -1.74 -2.48 27.21
CA VAL A 483 -0.44 -2.15 27.77
C VAL A 483 0.59 -1.85 26.69
N PHE A 484 1.48 -0.89 26.95
CA PHE A 484 2.60 -0.53 26.09
C PHE A 484 3.91 -0.95 26.76
N THR A 485 4.61 -1.90 26.13
CA THR A 485 5.77 -2.57 26.73
C THR A 485 7.09 -1.87 26.39
N GLN A 486 8.17 -2.23 27.13
CA GLN A 486 9.52 -1.77 26.80
C GLN A 486 9.95 -2.18 25.39
N THR A 487 9.48 -3.34 24.89
CA THR A 487 9.76 -3.81 23.52
C THR A 487 9.07 -2.92 22.50
N ASP A 488 7.85 -2.46 22.79
CA ASP A 488 7.12 -1.55 21.91
C ASP A 488 7.84 -0.20 21.79
N VAL A 489 8.30 0.35 22.92
CA VAL A 489 9.14 1.57 22.92
C VAL A 489 10.36 1.38 22.02
N ARG A 490 11.04 0.22 22.10
CA ARG A 490 12.21 -0.09 21.25
C ARG A 490 11.85 -0.13 19.78
N SER A 491 10.72 -0.72 19.44
CA SER A 491 10.25 -0.79 18.05
C SER A 491 10.03 0.61 17.46
N VAL A 492 9.43 1.52 18.22
CA VAL A 492 9.25 2.92 17.80
C VAL A 492 10.58 3.66 17.71
N GLN A 493 11.50 3.45 18.67
CA GLN A 493 12.84 4.05 18.62
C GLN A 493 13.60 3.71 17.34
N LEU A 494 13.56 2.44 16.93
CA LEU A 494 14.22 1.98 15.70
C LEU A 494 13.58 2.62 14.45
N ALA A 495 12.25 2.63 14.38
CA ALA A 495 11.52 3.20 13.24
C ALA A 495 11.81 4.70 13.08
N LYS A 496 11.66 5.48 14.16
CA LYS A 496 11.89 6.93 14.11
C LYS A 496 13.36 7.28 13.86
N ALA A 497 14.30 6.47 14.38
CA ALA A 497 15.73 6.69 14.17
C ALA A 497 16.12 6.49 12.70
N ALA A 498 15.51 5.53 12.00
CA ALA A 498 15.75 5.32 10.58
C ALA A 498 15.30 6.53 9.75
N ILE A 499 14.09 7.05 10.00
CA ILE A 499 13.56 8.23 9.32
C ILE A 499 14.45 9.44 9.60
N ARG A 500 14.75 9.68 10.88
CA ARG A 500 15.55 10.84 11.29
C ARG A 500 16.97 10.78 10.71
N ALA A 501 17.61 9.62 10.71
CA ALA A 501 18.94 9.45 10.11
C ALA A 501 18.93 9.71 8.60
N GLY A 502 17.87 9.29 7.90
CA GLY A 502 17.67 9.61 6.48
C GLY A 502 17.57 11.11 6.24
N ILE A 503 16.79 11.82 7.06
CA ILE A 503 16.67 13.29 6.99
C ILE A 503 18.04 13.95 7.21
N ASP A 504 18.74 13.60 8.29
CA ASP A 504 20.02 14.20 8.63
C ASP A 504 21.04 14.02 7.49
N LEU A 505 21.15 12.81 6.93
CA LEU A 505 22.09 12.52 5.84
C LEU A 505 21.74 13.21 4.52
N LEU A 506 20.44 13.39 4.23
CA LEU A 506 20.02 14.20 3.08
C LEU A 506 20.41 15.67 3.26
N LEU A 507 20.17 16.22 4.44
CA LEU A 507 20.55 17.61 4.78
C LEU A 507 22.07 17.79 4.70
N ASP A 508 22.83 16.89 5.30
CA ASP A 508 24.30 16.91 5.26
C ASP A 508 24.82 16.81 3.81
N SER A 509 24.26 15.89 3.03
CA SER A 509 24.62 15.70 1.61
C SER A 509 24.24 16.91 0.74
N GLY A 510 23.11 17.57 1.09
CA GLY A 510 22.67 18.80 0.44
C GLY A 510 23.40 20.04 0.91
N GLY A 511 24.18 19.97 2.00
CA GLY A 511 24.82 21.12 2.62
C GLY A 511 23.83 22.13 3.20
N ILE A 512 22.68 21.64 3.70
CA ILE A 512 21.54 22.44 4.21
C ILE A 512 21.43 22.24 5.72
N ALA A 513 21.36 23.34 6.48
CA ALA A 513 21.03 23.27 7.90
C ALA A 513 19.53 23.04 8.11
N GLU A 514 19.15 22.33 9.18
CA GLU A 514 17.73 22.07 9.49
C GLU A 514 16.89 23.36 9.58
N SER A 515 17.46 24.43 10.08
CA SER A 515 16.80 25.75 10.21
C SER A 515 16.47 26.40 8.86
N GLU A 516 17.15 26.00 7.79
CA GLU A 516 16.96 26.52 6.43
C GLU A 516 15.80 25.85 5.69
N ILE A 517 15.20 24.81 6.27
CA ILE A 517 14.02 24.16 5.69
C ILE A 517 12.82 25.11 5.82
N ASP A 518 12.31 25.59 4.70
CA ASP A 518 11.13 26.44 4.66
C ASP A 518 9.84 25.66 4.86
N ARG A 519 9.79 24.41 4.32
CA ARG A 519 8.59 23.59 4.37
C ARG A 519 8.92 22.11 4.53
N VAL A 520 8.13 21.44 5.36
CA VAL A 520 8.12 19.99 5.53
C VAL A 520 6.76 19.46 5.06
N ILE A 521 6.75 18.66 4.02
CA ILE A 521 5.53 18.07 3.45
C ILE A 521 5.48 16.62 3.88
N VAL A 522 4.44 16.26 4.62
CA VAL A 522 4.23 14.90 5.15
C VAL A 522 3.13 14.23 4.33
N ALA A 523 3.54 13.27 3.52
CA ALA A 523 2.68 12.46 2.67
C ALA A 523 2.50 11.04 3.24
N GLY A 524 1.74 10.23 2.51
CA GLY A 524 1.39 8.86 2.87
C GLY A 524 0.04 8.75 3.55
N ALA A 525 -0.62 7.63 3.37
CA ALA A 525 -1.92 7.37 3.99
C ALA A 525 -1.86 7.46 5.53
N PHE A 526 -0.74 7.02 6.10
CA PHE A 526 -0.43 7.16 7.52
C PHE A 526 -0.11 8.62 7.90
N GLY A 527 0.70 9.32 7.07
CA GLY A 527 1.15 10.69 7.31
C GLY A 527 0.02 11.71 7.53
N ALA A 528 -1.16 11.46 6.92
CA ALA A 528 -2.33 12.34 7.07
C ALA A 528 -2.94 12.36 8.48
N TYR A 529 -2.70 11.33 9.27
CA TYR A 529 -3.39 11.13 10.56
C TYR A 529 -2.46 11.25 11.77
N ILE A 530 -1.15 11.36 11.57
CA ILE A 530 -0.20 11.55 12.67
C ILE A 530 -0.33 12.95 13.28
N ASP A 531 -0.06 13.04 14.56
CA ASP A 531 0.05 14.33 15.24
C ASP A 531 1.47 14.88 15.05
N LEU A 532 1.58 16.04 14.43
CA LEU A 532 2.88 16.67 14.12
C LEU A 532 3.67 17.01 15.37
N GLU A 533 3.02 17.50 16.41
CA GLU A 533 3.67 17.82 17.69
C GLU A 533 4.25 16.55 18.33
N SER A 534 3.49 15.45 18.30
CA SER A 534 3.95 14.16 18.79
C SER A 534 5.15 13.64 17.98
N THR A 535 5.15 13.79 16.65
CA THR A 535 6.28 13.38 15.80
C THR A 535 7.56 14.18 16.03
N VAL A 536 7.43 15.49 16.28
CA VAL A 536 8.54 16.36 16.67
C VAL A 536 9.03 16.00 18.08
N THR A 537 8.10 15.76 19.02
CA THR A 537 8.42 15.39 20.42
C THR A 537 9.26 14.13 20.51
N ILE A 538 8.94 13.10 19.71
CA ILE A 538 9.73 11.85 19.68
C ILE A 538 11.03 11.97 18.87
N GLY A 539 11.30 13.12 18.26
CA GLY A 539 12.49 13.37 17.43
C GLY A 539 12.49 12.60 16.11
N MET A 540 11.31 12.31 15.53
CA MET A 540 11.17 11.68 14.22
C MET A 540 11.28 12.71 13.10
N LEU A 541 10.61 13.87 13.24
CA LEU A 541 10.65 14.98 12.30
C LEU A 541 11.55 16.11 12.79
N PRO A 542 11.98 17.04 11.91
CA PRO A 542 12.77 18.21 12.27
C PRO A 542 12.10 19.05 13.36
N ASN A 543 12.90 19.65 14.25
CA ASN A 543 12.39 20.53 15.29
C ASN A 543 12.18 21.95 14.74
N LEU A 544 11.10 22.12 13.99
CA LEU A 544 10.72 23.38 13.35
C LEU A 544 9.35 23.83 13.84
N ALA A 545 9.01 25.10 13.62
CA ALA A 545 7.69 25.62 13.89
C ALA A 545 6.62 24.86 13.09
N LEU A 546 5.48 24.54 13.73
CA LEU A 546 4.45 23.67 13.13
C LEU A 546 3.85 24.26 11.85
N GLU A 547 3.89 25.56 11.67
CA GLU A 547 3.43 26.29 10.47
C GLU A 547 4.25 25.95 9.20
N ARG A 548 5.45 25.40 9.37
CA ARG A 548 6.27 24.90 8.26
C ARG A 548 5.84 23.52 7.78
N PHE A 549 4.97 22.83 8.51
CA PHE A 549 4.52 21.49 8.16
C PHE A 549 3.20 21.52 7.38
N VAL A 550 3.10 20.67 6.37
CA VAL A 550 1.87 20.44 5.59
C VAL A 550 1.63 18.94 5.48
N GLN A 551 0.44 18.49 5.86
CA GLN A 551 0.02 17.10 5.68
C GLN A 551 -0.87 16.99 4.44
N VAL A 552 -0.54 16.07 3.53
CA VAL A 552 -1.16 15.99 2.19
C VAL A 552 -1.87 14.66 1.91
N GLY A 553 -1.90 13.74 2.86
CA GLY A 553 -2.55 12.45 2.70
C GLY A 553 -1.88 11.54 1.66
N ASN A 554 -2.66 10.73 0.93
CA ASN A 554 -2.13 9.86 -0.12
C ASN A 554 -1.71 10.68 -1.36
N ALA A 555 -0.53 11.28 -1.30
CA ALA A 555 0.05 12.05 -2.40
C ALA A 555 0.39 11.15 -3.60
N ALA A 556 0.81 9.90 -3.39
CA ALA A 556 1.08 8.95 -4.46
C ALA A 556 -0.18 8.68 -5.31
N GLY A 557 -1.30 8.38 -4.66
CA GLY A 557 -2.58 8.21 -5.36
C GLY A 557 -3.05 9.47 -6.07
N LEU A 558 -2.78 10.66 -5.49
CA LEU A 558 -3.09 11.93 -6.14
C LEU A 558 -2.23 12.14 -7.39
N GLY A 559 -0.92 11.87 -7.32
CA GLY A 559 -0.02 11.97 -8.47
C GLY A 559 -0.39 11.01 -9.60
N ALA A 560 -0.79 9.78 -9.27
CA ALA A 560 -1.32 8.84 -10.25
C ALA A 560 -2.59 9.38 -10.95
N ARG A 561 -3.48 10.05 -10.22
CA ARG A 561 -4.67 10.73 -10.80
C ARG A 561 -4.28 11.89 -11.72
N LEU A 562 -3.32 12.73 -11.32
CA LEU A 562 -2.81 13.82 -12.17
C LEU A 562 -2.25 13.26 -13.48
N ALA A 563 -1.40 12.25 -13.41
CA ALA A 563 -0.83 11.59 -14.59
C ALA A 563 -1.88 10.89 -15.46
N LEU A 564 -3.00 10.42 -14.90
CA LEU A 564 -4.11 9.86 -15.64
C LEU A 564 -4.90 10.94 -16.41
N LEU A 565 -5.12 12.08 -15.76
CA LEU A 565 -5.96 13.17 -16.28
C LEU A 565 -5.25 14.09 -17.27
N SER A 566 -3.90 14.10 -17.28
CA SER A 566 -3.14 15.03 -18.10
C SER A 566 -1.85 14.41 -18.66
N ALA A 567 -1.71 14.47 -19.98
CA ALA A 567 -0.49 14.08 -20.67
C ALA A 567 0.72 14.94 -20.26
N ALA A 568 0.48 16.22 -19.94
CA ALA A 568 1.53 17.12 -19.43
C ALA A 568 2.01 16.68 -18.07
N GLU A 569 1.12 16.24 -17.18
CA GLU A 569 1.47 15.71 -15.87
C GLU A 569 2.28 14.40 -15.96
N ARG A 570 1.97 13.51 -16.93
CA ARG A 570 2.82 12.33 -17.22
C ARG A 570 4.23 12.73 -17.64
N ALA A 571 4.34 13.72 -18.51
CA ALA A 571 5.64 14.22 -18.94
C ALA A 571 6.40 14.86 -17.77
N GLU A 572 5.71 15.61 -16.91
CA GLU A 572 6.32 16.21 -15.73
C GLU A 572 6.80 15.15 -14.72
N ALA A 573 6.07 14.05 -14.51
CA ALA A 573 6.54 12.93 -13.70
C ALA A 573 7.89 12.38 -14.23
N THR A 574 8.02 12.25 -15.55
CA THR A 574 9.29 11.84 -16.19
C THR A 574 10.38 12.88 -16.01
N ASN A 575 10.06 14.15 -16.11
CA ASN A 575 10.99 15.26 -15.89
C ASN A 575 11.48 15.28 -14.42
N ILE A 576 10.58 15.13 -13.43
CA ILE A 576 10.94 15.00 -12.01
C ILE A 576 11.92 13.85 -11.81
N ALA A 577 11.62 12.65 -12.35
CA ALA A 577 12.48 11.48 -12.23
C ALA A 577 13.88 11.72 -12.84
N SER A 578 13.97 12.47 -13.94
CA SER A 578 15.25 12.77 -14.60
C SER A 578 16.15 13.74 -13.81
N ARG A 579 15.56 14.59 -12.96
CA ARG A 579 16.28 15.56 -12.12
C ARG A 579 16.60 15.03 -10.73
N ALA A 580 15.92 13.96 -10.31
CA ALA A 580 16.09 13.38 -8.99
C ALA A 580 17.32 12.45 -8.94
N ARG A 581 18.04 12.48 -7.82
CA ARG A 581 19.16 11.60 -7.51
C ARG A 581 18.88 10.84 -6.23
N VAL A 582 19.31 9.58 -6.17
CA VAL A 582 19.21 8.76 -4.96
C VAL A 582 20.49 8.83 -4.15
N LEU A 583 20.36 9.11 -2.86
CA LEU A 583 21.37 8.86 -1.84
C LEU A 583 21.14 7.46 -1.28
N GLU A 584 21.98 6.51 -1.65
CA GLU A 584 21.87 5.12 -1.20
C GLU A 584 22.47 4.99 0.22
N LEU A 585 21.60 4.77 1.21
CA LEU A 585 21.99 4.72 2.63
C LEU A 585 22.67 3.42 3.04
N SER A 586 22.32 2.29 2.39
CA SER A 586 22.79 0.95 2.80
C SER A 586 24.30 0.77 2.68
N GLY A 587 24.94 1.54 1.81
CA GLY A 587 26.38 1.54 1.61
C GLY A 587 27.16 2.60 2.38
N LEU A 588 26.46 3.48 3.13
CA LEU A 588 27.10 4.60 3.83
C LEU A 588 27.44 4.21 5.29
N PRO A 589 28.73 4.20 5.69
CA PRO A 589 29.11 3.96 7.08
C PRO A 589 28.49 4.98 8.06
N GLU A 590 28.29 6.21 7.58
CA GLU A 590 27.68 7.32 8.30
C GLU A 590 26.23 7.01 8.68
N PHE A 591 25.50 6.22 7.88
CA PHE A 591 24.11 5.87 8.20
C PHE A 591 24.00 5.14 9.54
N GLN A 592 24.81 4.12 9.76
CA GLN A 592 24.81 3.38 11.03
C GLN A 592 25.14 4.29 12.20
N LYS A 593 26.17 5.13 12.06
CA LYS A 593 26.57 6.08 13.12
C LYS A 593 25.42 7.04 13.45
N THR A 594 24.84 7.69 12.44
CA THR A 594 23.73 8.63 12.60
C THR A 594 22.50 7.94 13.19
N PHE A 595 22.15 6.76 12.68
CA PHE A 595 21.05 5.94 13.19
C PHE A 595 21.19 5.68 14.71
N PHE A 596 22.36 5.20 15.17
CA PHE A 596 22.59 4.94 16.59
C PHE A 596 22.50 6.20 17.46
N THR A 597 22.91 7.36 16.96
CA THR A 597 22.80 8.63 17.70
C THR A 597 21.34 9.10 17.83
N ARG A 598 20.46 8.64 16.93
CA ARG A 598 19.05 9.04 16.88
C ARG A 598 18.08 8.05 17.54
N ILE A 599 18.58 6.96 18.17
CA ILE A 599 17.71 5.98 18.87
C ILE A 599 17.04 6.61 20.09
N GLY A 600 17.74 7.45 20.88
CA GLY A 600 17.15 8.18 21.99
C GLY A 600 16.06 9.18 21.55
N PHE A 601 15.22 9.61 22.50
CA PHE A 601 14.18 10.63 22.30
C PHE A 601 14.69 12.01 22.65
#